data_ac581cf857d8ebb271c078aefb4194f8
#
_entry.id   ac581cf857d8ebb271c078aefb4194f8
#
_cell.length_a   1.000
_cell.length_b   1.000
_cell.length_c   1.000
_cell.angle_alpha   90.00
_cell.angle_beta   90.00
_cell.angle_gamma   90.00
#
_symmetry.space_group_name_H-M   'P 1'
#
loop_
_entity.id
_entity.type
_entity.pdbx_description
1 polymer ?
#
loop_
_entity_poly.entity_id
_entity_poly.type
_entity_poly.pdbx_seq_one_letter_code
_entity_poly.pdbx_strand_id
1 'polypeptide(L)'
;MPGLKLNLPRIISRNFNFCFFISLLPPALLSPLYPDIAQITPWLLWLAAPAANGLITALEALMFNRYFSNRNFTIFYDVSARYKLLAVAFCAGFMSVYINISVFATWIIALIVTYIAFRYIRNFIARISKLLRPAVMATLSDIGDFANFFVNLILSCAVINLAVDSLYHHFGSTAPFNFGQGLDAIINAVYFSIITITTVGYGDIIPHTPLARIIVAAECLTGYILLGLMIGIITRGI
;
A
#
# COMPACT_ATOMS: atom_id res chain seq x y z
N MET A 1 11.83 9.57 -33.40
CA MET A 1 11.12 9.37 -32.14
C MET A 1 11.69 8.12 -31.48
N PRO A 2 12.49 8.19 -30.45
CA PRO A 2 13.00 7.00 -29.76
C PRO A 2 11.85 6.34 -29.00
N GLY A 3 11.59 5.06 -29.30
CA GLY A 3 10.49 4.29 -28.75
C GLY A 3 10.47 4.31 -27.22
N LEU A 4 9.41 4.86 -26.68
CA LEU A 4 9.07 4.85 -25.27
C LEU A 4 8.92 3.38 -24.82
N LYS A 5 10.02 2.77 -24.35
CA LYS A 5 9.96 1.47 -23.67
C LYS A 5 9.14 1.68 -22.39
N LEU A 6 7.84 1.48 -22.52
CA LEU A 6 6.87 1.53 -21.44
C LEU A 6 7.24 0.46 -20.40
N ASN A 7 7.89 0.87 -19.33
CA ASN A 7 8.14 0.02 -18.18
C ASN A 7 6.81 -0.23 -17.42
N LEU A 8 5.95 -1.10 -17.98
CA LEU A 8 4.69 -1.55 -17.36
C LEU A 8 4.86 -1.85 -15.84
N PRO A 9 5.95 -2.52 -15.42
CA PRO A 9 6.18 -2.81 -14.02
C PRO A 9 6.34 -1.58 -13.11
N ARG A 10 6.83 -0.44 -13.62
CA ARG A 10 6.97 0.78 -12.81
C ARG A 10 5.63 1.45 -12.52
N ILE A 11 4.74 1.47 -13.50
CA ILE A 11 3.42 2.11 -13.38
C ILE A 11 2.54 1.29 -12.43
N ILE A 12 2.55 -0.04 -12.55
CA ILE A 12 1.79 -0.94 -11.68
C ILE A 12 2.29 -0.78 -10.24
N SER A 13 3.59 -0.87 -9.98
CA SER A 13 4.10 -0.77 -8.63
C SER A 13 3.79 0.57 -7.99
N ARG A 14 3.91 1.68 -8.71
CA ARG A 14 3.78 3.03 -8.14
C ARG A 14 2.36 3.38 -7.70
N ASN A 15 1.35 2.89 -8.39
CA ASN A 15 -0.04 3.28 -8.16
C ASN A 15 -0.86 2.20 -7.44
N PHE A 16 -0.44 0.94 -7.51
CA PHE A 16 -1.22 -0.18 -6.98
C PHE A 16 -1.47 -0.06 -5.48
N ASN A 17 -0.44 0.17 -4.68
CA ASN A 17 -0.56 0.23 -3.23
C ASN A 17 -1.50 1.35 -2.77
N PHE A 18 -1.38 2.52 -3.40
CA PHE A 18 -2.24 3.66 -3.09
C PHE A 18 -3.70 3.40 -3.48
N CYS A 19 -3.93 2.92 -4.71
CA CYS A 19 -5.28 2.55 -5.15
C CYS A 19 -5.86 1.42 -4.31
N PHE A 20 -5.05 0.41 -3.98
CA PHE A 20 -5.48 -0.70 -3.15
C PHE A 20 -5.86 -0.24 -1.75
N PHE A 21 -5.08 0.65 -1.15
CA PHE A 21 -5.37 1.18 0.18
C PHE A 21 -6.66 1.99 0.21
N ILE A 22 -6.85 2.92 -0.74
CA ILE A 22 -8.09 3.70 -0.84
C ILE A 22 -9.29 2.78 -1.08
N SER A 23 -9.12 1.73 -1.88
CA SER A 23 -10.18 0.79 -2.20
C SER A 23 -10.65 -0.07 -1.02
N LEU A 24 -9.91 -0.10 0.08
CA LEU A 24 -10.34 -0.78 1.31
C LEU A 24 -11.40 0.02 2.08
N LEU A 25 -11.48 1.33 1.88
CA LEU A 25 -12.39 2.20 2.65
C LEU A 25 -13.88 1.90 2.41
N PRO A 26 -14.40 1.81 1.15
CA PRO A 26 -15.82 1.52 0.94
C PRO A 26 -16.26 0.17 1.51
N PRO A 27 -15.55 -0.97 1.29
CA PRO A 27 -15.91 -2.24 1.89
C PRO A 27 -15.88 -2.22 3.42
N ALA A 28 -14.91 -1.48 4.01
CA ALA A 28 -14.80 -1.37 5.45
C ALA A 28 -15.97 -0.59 6.07
N LEU A 29 -16.41 0.49 5.42
CA LEU A 29 -17.59 1.25 5.82
C LEU A 29 -18.90 0.44 5.69
N LEU A 30 -18.96 -0.44 4.69
CA LEU A 30 -20.14 -1.28 4.45
C LEU A 30 -20.08 -2.62 5.19
N SER A 31 -19.00 -2.93 5.88
CA SER A 31 -18.81 -4.20 6.58
C SER A 31 -19.95 -4.57 7.55
N PRO A 32 -20.59 -3.65 8.28
CA PRO A 32 -21.72 -3.98 9.13
C PRO A 32 -22.96 -4.51 8.38
N LEU A 33 -23.10 -4.19 7.09
CA LEU A 33 -24.21 -4.61 6.25
C LEU A 33 -23.96 -5.95 5.53
N TYR A 34 -22.75 -6.47 5.53
CA TYR A 34 -22.38 -7.69 4.81
C TYR A 34 -23.15 -8.94 5.26
N PRO A 35 -23.41 -9.19 6.57
CA PRO A 35 -24.15 -10.35 6.98
C PRO A 35 -25.57 -10.39 6.40
N ASP A 36 -26.25 -9.26 6.37
CA ASP A 36 -27.63 -9.15 5.84
C ASP A 36 -27.67 -9.33 4.32
N ILE A 37 -26.71 -8.71 3.61
CA ILE A 37 -26.62 -8.83 2.15
C ILE A 37 -26.26 -10.27 1.74
N ALA A 38 -25.38 -10.95 2.50
CA ALA A 38 -24.97 -12.32 2.23
C ALA A 38 -26.12 -13.31 2.33
N GLN A 39 -27.08 -13.06 3.23
CA GLN A 39 -28.26 -13.90 3.38
C GLN A 39 -29.26 -13.74 2.22
N ILE A 40 -29.40 -12.52 1.70
CA ILE A 40 -30.38 -12.21 0.66
C ILE A 40 -29.87 -12.61 -0.73
N THR A 41 -28.62 -12.30 -1.06
CA THR A 41 -28.06 -12.47 -2.41
C THR A 41 -26.54 -12.78 -2.38
N PRO A 42 -26.13 -14.04 -2.23
CA PRO A 42 -24.73 -14.40 -2.09
C PRO A 42 -23.86 -14.00 -3.31
N TRP A 43 -24.41 -14.09 -4.53
CA TRP A 43 -23.68 -13.68 -5.75
C TRP A 43 -23.34 -12.19 -5.79
N LEU A 44 -24.13 -11.37 -5.09
CA LEU A 44 -23.90 -9.92 -4.99
C LEU A 44 -22.58 -9.61 -4.27
N LEU A 45 -22.25 -10.37 -3.23
CA LEU A 45 -20.96 -10.24 -2.55
C LEU A 45 -19.79 -10.74 -3.39
N TRP A 46 -19.99 -11.83 -4.13
CA TRP A 46 -18.89 -12.46 -4.87
C TRP A 46 -18.52 -11.76 -6.19
N LEU A 47 -19.45 -11.05 -6.84
CA LEU A 47 -19.25 -10.43 -8.14
C LEU A 47 -19.61 -8.95 -8.18
N ALA A 48 -20.80 -8.57 -7.74
CA ALA A 48 -21.28 -7.20 -7.89
C ALA A 48 -20.56 -6.22 -6.97
N ALA A 49 -20.34 -6.59 -5.70
CA ALA A 49 -19.63 -5.71 -4.76
C ALA A 49 -18.16 -5.49 -5.16
N PRO A 50 -17.37 -6.52 -5.52
CA PRO A 50 -16.03 -6.29 -6.04
C PRO A 50 -16.00 -5.47 -7.33
N ALA A 51 -16.91 -5.70 -8.26
CA ALA A 51 -17.00 -4.93 -9.51
C ALA A 51 -17.34 -3.46 -9.23
N ALA A 52 -18.33 -3.20 -8.37
CA ALA A 52 -18.71 -1.85 -7.97
C ALA A 52 -17.54 -1.12 -7.26
N ASN A 53 -16.87 -1.80 -6.34
CA ASN A 53 -15.70 -1.22 -5.66
C ASN A 53 -14.54 -0.95 -6.62
N GLY A 54 -14.31 -1.82 -7.60
CA GLY A 54 -13.35 -1.60 -8.67
C GLY A 54 -13.65 -0.35 -9.50
N LEU A 55 -14.93 -0.13 -9.84
CA LEU A 55 -15.37 1.07 -10.56
C LEU A 55 -15.22 2.34 -9.70
N ILE A 56 -15.62 2.29 -8.42
CA ILE A 56 -15.45 3.42 -7.48
C ILE A 56 -13.98 3.79 -7.38
N THR A 57 -13.09 2.82 -7.17
CA THR A 57 -11.64 3.07 -7.06
C THR A 57 -11.05 3.63 -8.36
N ALA A 58 -11.54 3.18 -9.52
CA ALA A 58 -11.12 3.74 -10.80
C ALA A 58 -11.56 5.21 -10.96
N LEU A 59 -12.78 5.56 -10.54
CA LEU A 59 -13.28 6.94 -10.53
C LEU A 59 -12.50 7.82 -9.54
N GLU A 60 -12.24 7.34 -8.33
CA GLU A 60 -11.41 8.04 -7.33
C GLU A 60 -10.00 8.31 -7.89
N ALA A 61 -9.38 7.33 -8.52
CA ALA A 61 -8.09 7.48 -9.17
C ALA A 61 -8.11 8.53 -10.29
N LEU A 62 -9.20 8.64 -11.06
CA LEU A 62 -9.38 9.69 -12.07
C LEU A 62 -9.53 11.09 -11.45
N MET A 63 -10.36 11.20 -10.40
CA MET A 63 -10.58 12.48 -9.72
C MET A 63 -9.29 12.97 -9.06
N PHE A 64 -8.61 12.08 -8.36
CA PHE A 64 -7.32 12.38 -7.73
C PHE A 64 -6.29 12.81 -8.76
N ASN A 65 -6.25 12.10 -9.89
CA ASN A 65 -5.43 12.46 -11.02
C ASN A 65 -5.71 13.86 -11.54
N ARG A 66 -6.96 14.17 -11.80
CA ARG A 66 -7.36 15.48 -12.33
C ARG A 66 -7.00 16.62 -11.35
N TYR A 67 -7.16 16.38 -10.05
CA TYR A 67 -6.85 17.36 -9.02
C TYR A 67 -5.35 17.66 -8.92
N PHE A 68 -4.50 16.64 -8.93
CA PHE A 68 -3.05 16.78 -8.78
C PHE A 68 -2.32 17.14 -10.08
N SER A 69 -2.83 16.73 -11.24
CA SER A 69 -2.27 17.12 -12.54
C SER A 69 -2.29 18.64 -12.75
N ASN A 70 -3.26 19.33 -12.16
CA ASN A 70 -3.40 20.80 -12.28
C ASN A 70 -2.41 21.59 -11.41
N ARG A 71 -1.68 20.94 -10.48
CA ARG A 71 -0.80 21.59 -9.50
C ARG A 71 0.70 21.36 -9.70
N ASN A 72 1.15 20.89 -10.87
CA ASN A 72 2.56 20.54 -11.15
C ASN A 72 3.17 19.56 -10.13
N PHE A 73 2.35 18.84 -9.40
CA PHE A 73 2.76 17.88 -8.41
C PHE A 73 2.93 16.51 -9.08
N THR A 74 4.05 16.33 -9.77
CA THR A 74 4.37 15.14 -10.59
C THR A 74 4.67 13.88 -9.77
N ILE A 75 4.36 13.87 -8.47
CA ILE A 75 4.65 12.73 -7.59
C ILE A 75 3.96 11.46 -8.06
N PHE A 76 2.80 11.54 -8.73
CA PHE A 76 1.97 10.38 -9.09
C PHE A 76 1.78 10.15 -10.58
N TYR A 77 2.46 10.90 -11.52
CA TYR A 77 1.96 10.96 -12.89
C TYR A 77 2.95 10.76 -14.01
N ASP A 78 2.58 9.84 -14.90
CA ASP A 78 2.90 9.85 -16.33
C ASP A 78 1.58 9.86 -17.11
N VAL A 79 1.28 10.95 -17.81
CA VAL A 79 -0.01 11.21 -18.50
C VAL A 79 -0.32 10.18 -19.60
N SER A 80 0.69 9.52 -20.15
CA SER A 80 0.54 8.47 -21.16
C SER A 80 -0.09 7.17 -20.64
N ALA A 81 -0.32 7.08 -19.34
CA ALA A 81 -0.70 5.86 -18.65
C ALA A 81 -2.14 5.85 -18.09
N ARG A 82 -3.03 6.79 -18.47
CA ARG A 82 -4.38 6.88 -17.92
C ARG A 82 -5.15 5.57 -17.94
N TYR A 83 -5.14 4.85 -19.06
CA TYR A 83 -5.84 3.56 -19.17
C TYR A 83 -5.22 2.48 -18.28
N LYS A 84 -3.90 2.53 -18.07
CA LYS A 84 -3.20 1.60 -17.18
C LYS A 84 -3.47 1.90 -15.73
N LEU A 85 -3.55 3.18 -15.35
CA LEU A 85 -3.95 3.58 -14.02
C LEU A 85 -5.36 3.08 -13.70
N LEU A 86 -6.31 3.29 -14.63
CA LEU A 86 -7.68 2.81 -14.46
C LEU A 86 -7.75 1.30 -14.30
N ALA A 87 -7.02 0.55 -15.13
CA ALA A 87 -6.97 -0.90 -15.01
C ALA A 87 -6.37 -1.35 -13.67
N VAL A 88 -5.28 -0.71 -13.22
CA VAL A 88 -4.64 -1.01 -11.92
C VAL A 88 -5.57 -0.65 -10.76
N ALA A 89 -6.24 0.51 -10.82
CA ALA A 89 -7.17 0.94 -9.80
C ALA A 89 -8.39 0.03 -9.72
N PHE A 90 -8.94 -0.37 -10.87
CA PHE A 90 -10.04 -1.32 -10.94
C PHE A 90 -9.64 -2.68 -10.35
N CYS A 91 -8.51 -3.24 -10.75
CA CYS A 91 -8.02 -4.50 -10.22
C CYS A 91 -7.76 -4.42 -8.70
N ALA A 92 -7.17 -3.32 -8.23
CA ALA A 92 -6.94 -3.11 -6.81
C ALA A 92 -8.25 -3.04 -6.02
N GLY A 93 -9.24 -2.29 -6.52
CA GLY A 93 -10.55 -2.18 -5.91
C GLY A 93 -11.33 -3.48 -5.93
N PHE A 94 -11.25 -4.22 -7.02
CA PHE A 94 -11.87 -5.54 -7.14
C PHE A 94 -11.29 -6.54 -6.13
N MET A 95 -9.96 -6.57 -6.02
CA MET A 95 -9.26 -7.49 -5.12
C MET A 95 -9.46 -7.16 -3.64
N SER A 96 -9.59 -5.89 -3.28
CA SER A 96 -9.64 -5.45 -1.88
C SER A 96 -10.86 -6.00 -1.11
N VAL A 97 -11.98 -6.23 -1.79
CA VAL A 97 -13.18 -6.79 -1.17
C VAL A 97 -12.96 -8.22 -0.71
N TYR A 98 -12.12 -8.98 -1.41
CA TYR A 98 -11.87 -10.39 -1.09
C TYR A 98 -10.99 -10.61 0.14
N ILE A 99 -10.34 -9.57 0.68
CA ILE A 99 -9.48 -9.70 1.87
C ILE A 99 -10.24 -10.27 3.06
N ASN A 100 -11.52 -9.92 3.21
CA ASN A 100 -12.36 -10.37 4.31
C ASN A 100 -13.28 -11.55 3.95
N ILE A 101 -13.37 -11.90 2.66
CA ILE A 101 -14.31 -12.94 2.19
C ILE A 101 -13.61 -14.28 2.00
N SER A 102 -12.35 -14.28 1.54
CA SER A 102 -11.64 -15.49 1.12
C SER A 102 -10.20 -15.53 1.61
N VAL A 103 -9.86 -16.55 2.41
CA VAL A 103 -8.49 -16.85 2.87
C VAL A 103 -7.52 -16.94 1.70
N PHE A 104 -7.91 -17.64 0.64
CA PHE A 104 -7.05 -17.84 -0.53
C PHE A 104 -6.75 -16.52 -1.25
N ALA A 105 -7.77 -15.65 -1.40
CA ALA A 105 -7.59 -14.33 -1.98
C ALA A 105 -6.69 -13.44 -1.10
N THR A 106 -6.85 -13.50 0.21
CA THR A 106 -5.98 -12.76 1.16
C THR A 106 -4.51 -13.15 1.00
N TRP A 107 -4.20 -14.45 0.86
CA TRP A 107 -2.84 -14.91 0.58
C TRP A 107 -2.29 -14.37 -0.74
N ILE A 108 -3.07 -14.40 -1.81
CA ILE A 108 -2.66 -13.88 -3.12
C ILE A 108 -2.38 -12.39 -3.03
N ILE A 109 -3.27 -11.63 -2.39
CA ILE A 109 -3.11 -10.18 -2.21
C ILE A 109 -1.85 -9.88 -1.38
N ALA A 110 -1.63 -10.57 -0.27
CA ALA A 110 -0.44 -10.41 0.56
C ALA A 110 0.85 -10.68 -0.24
N LEU A 111 0.88 -11.72 -1.06
CA LEU A 111 2.03 -12.03 -1.93
C LEU A 111 2.26 -10.94 -2.99
N ILE A 112 1.20 -10.44 -3.63
CA ILE A 112 1.29 -9.35 -4.63
C ILE A 112 1.85 -8.08 -3.98
N VAL A 113 1.29 -7.67 -2.83
CA VAL A 113 1.73 -6.46 -2.12
C VAL A 113 3.17 -6.60 -1.63
N THR A 114 3.55 -7.76 -1.08
CA THR A 114 4.93 -8.05 -0.67
C THR A 114 5.90 -7.98 -1.85
N TYR A 115 5.53 -8.56 -3.01
CA TYR A 115 6.34 -8.47 -4.23
C TYR A 115 6.50 -7.01 -4.70
N ILE A 116 5.43 -6.23 -4.66
CA ILE A 116 5.45 -4.81 -5.01
C ILE A 116 6.35 -4.04 -4.04
N ALA A 117 6.23 -4.25 -2.72
CA ALA A 117 7.07 -3.63 -1.70
C ALA A 117 8.56 -3.95 -1.92
N PHE A 118 8.88 -5.23 -2.16
CA PHE A 118 10.24 -5.66 -2.47
C PHE A 118 10.81 -4.95 -3.72
N ARG A 119 10.02 -4.83 -4.78
CA ARG A 119 10.42 -4.09 -5.97
C ARG A 119 10.66 -2.61 -5.71
N TYR A 120 9.83 -2.00 -4.86
CA TYR A 120 10.02 -0.61 -4.44
C TYR A 120 11.34 -0.43 -3.70
N ILE A 121 11.61 -1.26 -2.70
CA ILE A 121 12.85 -1.24 -1.92
C ILE A 121 14.06 -1.40 -2.84
N ARG A 122 14.04 -2.39 -3.72
CA ARG A 122 15.13 -2.63 -4.68
C ARG A 122 15.39 -1.44 -5.59
N ASN A 123 14.34 -0.83 -6.16
CA ASN A 123 14.46 0.33 -7.03
C ASN A 123 14.96 1.55 -6.27
N PHE A 124 14.55 1.69 -5.03
CA PHE A 124 14.99 2.76 -4.14
C PHE A 124 16.47 2.63 -3.79
N ILE A 125 16.93 1.44 -3.39
CA ILE A 125 18.34 1.16 -3.11
C ILE A 125 19.20 1.46 -4.35
N ALA A 126 18.74 1.05 -5.54
CA ALA A 126 19.46 1.34 -6.79
C ALA A 126 19.54 2.84 -7.11
N ARG A 127 18.56 3.64 -6.69
CA ARG A 127 18.57 5.11 -6.84
C ARG A 127 19.49 5.75 -5.81
N ILE A 128 19.40 5.37 -4.54
CA ILE A 128 20.25 5.87 -3.47
C ILE A 128 21.73 5.59 -3.76
N SER A 129 22.06 4.41 -4.26
CA SER A 129 23.45 4.08 -4.61
C SER A 129 24.05 5.02 -5.66
N LYS A 130 23.24 5.68 -6.49
CA LYS A 130 23.65 6.73 -7.42
C LYS A 130 23.84 8.07 -6.71
N LEU A 131 22.93 8.43 -5.79
CA LEU A 131 22.99 9.67 -5.02
C LEU A 131 24.13 9.67 -3.99
N LEU A 132 24.59 8.49 -3.55
CA LEU A 132 25.71 8.35 -2.64
C LEU A 132 27.09 8.52 -3.32
N ARG A 133 27.16 8.64 -4.65
CA ARG A 133 28.43 8.87 -5.36
C ARG A 133 28.97 10.27 -5.04
N PRO A 134 30.29 10.41 -4.97
CA PRO A 134 30.94 11.73 -4.79
C PRO A 134 30.51 12.69 -5.91
N ALA A 135 30.31 13.95 -5.56
CA ALA A 135 29.93 15.05 -6.47
C ALA A 135 28.47 14.98 -7.03
N VAL A 136 27.60 14.11 -6.54
CA VAL A 136 26.17 14.12 -6.89
C VAL A 136 25.41 14.84 -5.76
N MET A 137 24.79 15.96 -6.08
CA MET A 137 23.90 16.68 -5.17
C MET A 137 22.47 16.17 -5.33
N ALA A 138 21.74 16.06 -4.21
CA ALA A 138 20.32 15.71 -4.23
C ALA A 138 19.50 16.90 -4.75
N THR A 139 18.50 16.61 -5.56
CA THR A 139 17.56 17.60 -6.07
C THR A 139 16.23 17.54 -5.32
N LEU A 140 15.42 18.62 -5.41
CA LEU A 140 14.06 18.61 -4.84
C LEU A 140 13.20 17.45 -5.38
N SER A 141 13.44 17.03 -6.62
CA SER A 141 12.74 15.85 -7.18
C SER A 141 13.13 14.55 -6.49
N ASP A 142 14.38 14.42 -6.03
CA ASP A 142 14.83 13.24 -5.30
C ASP A 142 14.19 13.16 -3.91
N ILE A 143 13.98 14.30 -3.25
CA ILE A 143 13.27 14.40 -1.98
C ILE A 143 11.79 13.99 -2.18
N GLY A 144 11.14 14.47 -3.25
CA GLY A 144 9.77 14.08 -3.58
C GLY A 144 9.64 12.58 -3.88
N ASP A 145 10.59 12.00 -4.61
CA ASP A 145 10.63 10.56 -4.88
C ASP A 145 10.85 9.74 -3.60
N PHE A 146 11.66 10.28 -2.66
CA PHE A 146 11.87 9.67 -1.35
C PHE A 146 10.58 9.68 -0.51
N ALA A 147 9.92 10.84 -0.41
CA ALA A 147 8.67 10.97 0.33
C ALA A 147 7.59 10.00 -0.21
N ASN A 148 7.45 9.94 -1.55
CA ASN A 148 6.54 9.01 -2.20
C ASN A 148 6.91 7.53 -1.90
N PHE A 149 8.20 7.20 -1.92
CA PHE A 149 8.65 5.86 -1.56
C PHE A 149 8.28 5.52 -0.12
N PHE A 150 8.50 6.45 0.82
CA PHE A 150 8.24 6.25 2.25
C PHE A 150 6.74 6.01 2.52
N VAL A 151 5.87 6.83 1.92
CA VAL A 151 4.42 6.64 2.01
C VAL A 151 3.99 5.28 1.44
N ASN A 152 4.48 4.89 0.26
CA ASN A 152 4.16 3.59 -0.33
C ASN A 152 4.66 2.41 0.52
N LEU A 153 5.79 2.56 1.19
CA LEU A 153 6.31 1.55 2.12
C LEU A 153 5.37 1.38 3.32
N ILE A 154 4.97 2.48 3.96
CA ILE A 154 4.01 2.47 5.07
C ILE A 154 2.73 1.76 4.65
N LEU A 155 2.15 2.14 3.50
CA LEU A 155 0.91 1.53 3.00
C LEU A 155 1.09 0.04 2.70
N SER A 156 2.25 -0.37 2.15
CA SER A 156 2.53 -1.79 1.90
C SER A 156 2.59 -2.58 3.19
N CYS A 157 3.29 -2.07 4.20
CA CYS A 157 3.41 -2.71 5.51
C CYS A 157 2.03 -2.79 6.20
N ALA A 158 1.24 -1.72 6.16
CA ALA A 158 -0.12 -1.72 6.70
C ALA A 158 -1.00 -2.81 6.06
N VAL A 159 -0.95 -2.97 4.72
CA VAL A 159 -1.71 -4.03 4.01
C VAL A 159 -1.19 -5.42 4.38
N ILE A 160 0.12 -5.61 4.51
CA ILE A 160 0.70 -6.90 4.93
C ILE A 160 0.25 -7.25 6.35
N ASN A 161 0.33 -6.31 7.29
CA ASN A 161 -0.08 -6.49 8.67
C ASN A 161 -1.59 -6.80 8.77
N LEU A 162 -2.42 -6.09 7.99
CA LEU A 162 -3.86 -6.34 7.86
C LEU A 162 -4.15 -7.73 7.29
N ALA A 163 -3.43 -8.15 6.26
CA ALA A 163 -3.59 -9.48 5.67
C ALA A 163 -3.23 -10.58 6.66
N VAL A 164 -2.16 -10.40 7.44
CA VAL A 164 -1.78 -11.36 8.49
C VAL A 164 -2.86 -11.42 9.58
N ASP A 165 -3.38 -10.29 10.02
CA ASP A 165 -4.45 -10.23 11.03
C ASP A 165 -5.73 -10.94 10.53
N SER A 166 -6.15 -10.66 9.30
CA SER A 166 -7.29 -11.30 8.64
C SER A 166 -7.12 -12.82 8.49
N LEU A 167 -5.92 -13.29 8.16
CA LEU A 167 -5.63 -14.72 8.04
C LEU A 167 -5.82 -15.46 9.36
N TYR A 168 -5.33 -14.92 10.46
CA TYR A 168 -5.50 -15.53 11.78
C TYR A 168 -6.96 -15.55 12.22
N HIS A 169 -7.72 -14.50 11.91
CA HIS A 169 -9.17 -14.49 12.13
C HIS A 169 -9.88 -15.61 11.38
N HIS A 170 -9.54 -15.85 10.13
CA HIS A 170 -10.12 -16.95 9.34
C HIS A 170 -9.84 -18.34 9.91
N PHE A 171 -8.68 -18.52 10.54
CA PHE A 171 -8.33 -19.80 11.18
C PHE A 171 -8.82 -19.91 12.63
N GLY A 172 -9.60 -18.96 13.12
CA GLY A 172 -10.11 -18.95 14.50
C GLY A 172 -9.02 -18.85 15.56
N SER A 173 -7.86 -18.32 15.18
CA SER A 173 -6.70 -18.16 16.06
C SER A 173 -6.68 -16.76 16.68
N THR A 174 -5.88 -16.59 17.73
CA THR A 174 -5.69 -15.29 18.41
C THR A 174 -5.22 -14.23 17.41
N ALA A 175 -5.88 -13.09 17.36
CA ALA A 175 -5.52 -11.99 16.47
C ALA A 175 -4.07 -11.53 16.72
N PRO A 176 -3.23 -11.44 15.67
CA PRO A 176 -1.83 -11.05 15.81
C PRO A 176 -1.60 -9.64 16.32
N PHE A 177 -2.50 -8.70 15.98
CA PHE A 177 -2.33 -7.28 16.27
C PHE A 177 -3.49 -6.63 17.00
N ASN A 178 -4.68 -7.25 17.05
CA ASN A 178 -5.89 -6.64 17.63
C ASN A 178 -6.29 -5.30 16.94
N PHE A 179 -6.22 -5.23 15.63
CA PHE A 179 -6.58 -4.01 14.89
C PHE A 179 -8.08 -3.66 14.96
N GLY A 180 -8.94 -4.59 15.41
CA GLY A 180 -10.39 -4.42 15.37
C GLY A 180 -10.99 -4.88 14.06
N GLN A 181 -12.13 -4.30 13.67
CA GLN A 181 -12.87 -4.68 12.46
C GLN A 181 -13.23 -3.46 11.60
N GLY A 182 -13.51 -3.69 10.34
CA GLY A 182 -13.98 -2.67 9.43
C GLY A 182 -12.98 -1.51 9.27
N LEU A 183 -13.45 -0.29 9.47
CA LEU A 183 -12.66 0.92 9.30
C LEU A 183 -11.56 1.06 10.36
N ASP A 184 -11.85 0.65 11.61
CA ASP A 184 -10.89 0.72 12.71
C ASP A 184 -9.66 -0.15 12.41
N ALA A 185 -9.85 -1.33 11.83
CA ALA A 185 -8.74 -2.20 11.45
C ALA A 185 -7.79 -1.52 10.44
N ILE A 186 -8.34 -0.81 9.47
CA ILE A 186 -7.54 -0.09 8.46
C ILE A 186 -6.77 1.07 9.11
N ILE A 187 -7.45 1.88 9.91
CA ILE A 187 -6.84 3.01 10.60
C ILE A 187 -5.73 2.53 11.53
N ASN A 188 -5.99 1.51 12.34
CA ASN A 188 -5.04 0.94 13.29
C ASN A 188 -3.84 0.30 12.59
N ALA A 189 -4.03 -0.38 11.46
CA ALA A 189 -2.93 -0.95 10.69
C ALA A 189 -2.01 0.13 10.09
N VAL A 190 -2.57 1.23 9.58
CA VAL A 190 -1.78 2.37 9.07
C VAL A 190 -1.06 3.07 10.20
N TYR A 191 -1.76 3.38 11.26
CA TYR A 191 -1.20 3.98 12.46
C TYR A 191 -0.02 3.15 12.98
N PHE A 192 -0.21 1.84 13.14
CA PHE A 192 0.82 0.91 13.59
C PHE A 192 2.04 0.92 12.67
N SER A 193 1.84 0.84 11.35
CA SER A 193 2.95 0.88 10.39
C SER A 193 3.68 2.23 10.38
N ILE A 194 2.96 3.35 10.56
CA ILE A 194 3.61 4.67 10.71
C ILE A 194 4.51 4.69 11.93
N ILE A 195 4.00 4.36 13.12
CA ILE A 195 4.76 4.45 14.37
C ILE A 195 5.92 3.45 14.42
N THR A 196 5.79 2.31 13.72
CA THR A 196 6.82 1.28 13.61
C THR A 196 7.95 1.72 12.69
N ILE A 197 7.65 2.15 11.46
CA ILE A 197 8.64 2.58 10.47
C ILE A 197 9.36 3.86 10.91
N THR A 198 8.64 4.77 11.59
CA THR A 198 9.23 6.01 12.13
C THR A 198 9.95 5.79 13.46
N THR A 199 10.01 4.56 13.95
CA THR A 199 10.67 4.17 15.22
C THR A 199 10.10 4.85 16.48
N VAL A 200 8.86 5.32 16.45
CA VAL A 200 8.17 5.92 17.61
C VAL A 200 7.73 4.83 18.59
N GLY A 201 7.00 3.82 18.12
CA GLY A 201 6.64 2.62 18.86
C GLY A 201 5.97 2.89 20.21
N TYR A 202 4.78 3.48 20.24
CA TYR A 202 4.07 3.76 21.52
C TYR A 202 3.76 2.51 22.35
N GLY A 203 3.67 1.32 21.73
CA GLY A 203 3.42 0.06 22.44
C GLY A 203 1.97 -0.18 22.81
N ASP A 204 1.05 0.61 22.29
CA ASP A 204 -0.41 0.46 22.42
C ASP A 204 -0.94 -0.68 21.54
N ILE A 205 -0.33 -0.88 20.36
CA ILE A 205 -0.55 -2.04 19.51
C ILE A 205 0.76 -2.83 19.42
N ILE A 206 0.70 -4.13 19.77
CA ILE A 206 1.88 -5.00 19.81
C ILE A 206 1.62 -6.31 19.06
N PRO A 207 2.65 -6.90 18.41
CA PRO A 207 2.52 -8.19 17.75
C PRO A 207 2.51 -9.35 18.76
N HIS A 208 1.42 -10.12 18.81
CA HIS A 208 1.22 -11.22 19.75
C HIS A 208 1.78 -12.55 19.22
N THR A 209 1.82 -12.75 17.89
CA THR A 209 2.25 -14.03 17.30
C THR A 209 3.71 -14.00 16.82
N PRO A 210 4.42 -15.14 16.77
CA PRO A 210 5.80 -15.19 16.27
C PRO A 210 5.94 -14.68 14.84
N LEU A 211 4.99 -15.02 13.95
CA LEU A 211 5.01 -14.54 12.56
C LEU A 211 4.88 -13.01 12.49
N ALA A 212 3.94 -12.44 13.23
CA ALA A 212 3.78 -10.99 13.30
C ALA A 212 5.05 -10.30 13.82
N ARG A 213 5.68 -10.85 14.86
CA ARG A 213 6.95 -10.31 15.41
C ARG A 213 8.08 -10.29 14.38
N ILE A 214 8.20 -11.33 13.55
CA ILE A 214 9.21 -11.39 12.49
C ILE A 214 8.94 -10.31 11.43
N ILE A 215 7.69 -10.16 11.01
CA ILE A 215 7.28 -9.17 10.00
C ILE A 215 7.56 -7.75 10.54
N VAL A 216 7.14 -7.47 11.77
CA VAL A 216 7.34 -6.16 12.42
C VAL A 216 8.81 -5.85 12.62
N ALA A 217 9.63 -6.84 13.00
CA ALA A 217 11.07 -6.66 13.11
C ALA A 217 11.71 -6.28 11.77
N ALA A 218 11.28 -6.90 10.67
CA ALA A 218 11.73 -6.55 9.32
C ALA A 218 11.25 -5.14 8.91
N GLU A 219 10.04 -4.75 9.28
CA GLU A 219 9.49 -3.40 9.09
C GLU A 219 10.31 -2.35 9.83
N CYS A 220 10.60 -2.57 11.13
CA CYS A 220 11.45 -1.69 11.95
C CYS A 220 12.84 -1.52 11.35
N LEU A 221 13.51 -2.62 10.99
CA LEU A 221 14.85 -2.56 10.40
C LEU A 221 14.85 -1.80 9.07
N THR A 222 13.85 -2.03 8.24
CA THR A 222 13.71 -1.33 6.96
C THR A 222 13.52 0.17 7.20
N GLY A 223 12.62 0.56 8.12
CA GLY A 223 12.40 1.96 8.49
C GLY A 223 13.67 2.65 9.00
N TYR A 224 14.38 2.00 9.92
CA TYR A 224 15.61 2.52 10.49
C TYR A 224 16.70 2.77 9.44
N ILE A 225 16.96 1.79 8.56
CA ILE A 225 17.93 1.91 7.47
C ILE A 225 17.56 3.05 6.53
N LEU A 226 16.28 3.17 6.17
CA LEU A 226 15.81 4.19 5.25
C LEU A 226 15.90 5.60 5.82
N LEU A 227 15.54 5.78 7.09
CA LEU A 227 15.70 7.06 7.79
C LEU A 227 17.17 7.47 7.87
N GLY A 228 18.06 6.55 8.22
CA GLY A 228 19.51 6.79 8.25
C GLY A 228 20.07 7.20 6.88
N LEU A 229 19.65 6.53 5.82
CA LEU A 229 20.05 6.88 4.45
C LEU A 229 19.53 8.25 4.03
N MET A 230 18.29 8.61 4.40
CA MET A 230 17.71 9.92 4.11
C MET A 230 18.52 11.04 4.78
N ILE A 231 18.80 10.89 6.07
CA ILE A 231 19.62 11.87 6.81
C ILE A 231 20.99 12.02 6.14
N GLY A 232 21.63 10.90 5.80
CA GLY A 232 22.94 10.91 5.13
C GLY A 232 22.94 11.59 3.76
N ILE A 233 21.83 11.58 3.02
CA ILE A 233 21.69 12.30 1.74
C ILE A 233 21.48 13.80 1.98
N ILE A 234 20.59 14.17 2.91
CA ILE A 234 20.27 15.57 3.21
C ILE A 234 21.49 16.31 3.79
N THR A 235 22.28 15.66 4.65
CA THR A 235 23.47 16.28 5.27
C THR A 235 24.63 16.50 4.32
N ARG A 236 24.64 15.88 3.14
CA ARG A 236 25.66 16.13 2.10
C ARG A 236 25.47 17.42 1.31
N GLY A 237 24.41 18.13 1.56
CA GLY A 237 24.05 19.39 0.92
C GLY A 237 23.05 19.22 -0.23
N ILE A 238 22.05 20.05 -0.20
CA ILE A 238 21.14 20.33 -1.30
C ILE A 238 21.78 21.38 -2.21
#